data_5bc351b79efdad43b5d3740ce53d9938
#
_entry.id   5bc351b79efdad43b5d3740ce53d9938
#
_cell.length_a   1.000
_cell.length_b   1.000
_cell.length_c   1.000
_cell.angle_alpha   90.00
_cell.angle_beta   90.00
_cell.angle_gamma   90.00
#
_symmetry.space_group_name_H-M   'P 1'
#
loop_
_entity.id
_entity.type
_entity.pdbx_description
1 polymer ?
#
loop_
_entity_poly.entity_id
_entity_poly.type
_entity_poly.pdbx_seq_one_letter_code
_entity_poly.pdbx_strand_id
1 'polypeptide(L)'
;MSRLSTPNLEADAGPSGQVYAQIKKTIGSVPNTFWAIAAHGPAALKAVLAAEAVLVTGSLSARDREIIKLVISDAAGCDYCVAAHNHLAKLAGVTSDVLKQIREGLPTGDAKRDALVSFVRKLARSSGTLTDEDFAAIKTAGYSDKQLVEISLAFSTTVFTNVFNRINDTEIDFPAVG
;
A
#
# COMPACT_ATOMS: atom_id res chain seq x y z
N MET A 1 19.97 7.12 -1.57
CA MET A 1 19.86 8.34 -0.73
C MET A 1 18.67 9.15 -1.24
N SER A 2 17.75 9.49 -0.36
CA SER A 2 16.54 10.26 -0.72
C SER A 2 16.90 11.59 -1.39
N ARG A 3 16.11 11.98 -2.40
CA ARG A 3 16.36 13.21 -3.21
C ARG A 3 15.84 14.46 -2.53
N LEU A 4 14.72 14.36 -1.80
CA LEU A 4 14.17 15.46 -1.03
C LEU A 4 14.91 15.63 0.30
N SER A 5 15.04 16.87 0.75
CA SER A 5 15.61 17.18 2.06
C SER A 5 14.76 16.58 3.18
N THR A 6 15.40 16.04 4.19
CA THR A 6 14.73 15.43 5.36
C THR A 6 15.09 16.21 6.62
N PRO A 7 14.40 17.36 6.89
CA PRO A 7 14.64 18.14 8.10
C PRO A 7 14.30 17.32 9.35
N ASN A 8 14.92 17.67 10.47
CA ASN A 8 14.57 17.06 11.74
C ASN A 8 13.19 17.53 12.21
N LEU A 9 12.19 16.64 12.16
CA LEU A 9 10.81 16.93 12.56
C LEU A 9 10.54 16.66 14.06
N GLU A 10 11.48 16.07 14.79
CA GLU A 10 11.29 15.80 16.22
C GLU A 10 11.23 17.09 17.05
N ALA A 11 11.95 18.12 16.62
CA ALA A 11 11.96 19.43 17.25
C ALA A 11 10.99 20.44 16.59
N ASP A 12 10.29 20.06 15.52
CA ASP A 12 9.36 20.93 14.82
C ASP A 12 8.02 21.01 15.57
N ALA A 13 7.65 22.20 16.03
CA ALA A 13 6.35 22.47 16.65
C ALA A 13 5.23 22.76 15.64
N GLY A 14 5.57 22.86 14.35
CA GLY A 14 4.63 23.12 13.26
C GLY A 14 3.78 21.92 12.85
N PRO A 15 3.00 22.07 11.76
CA PRO A 15 2.12 21.00 11.28
C PRO A 15 2.85 19.70 10.92
N SER A 16 4.09 19.77 10.43
CA SER A 16 4.91 18.61 10.08
C SER A 16 5.33 17.83 11.32
N GLY A 17 5.85 18.50 12.34
CA GLY A 17 6.24 17.86 13.60
C GLY A 17 5.05 17.29 14.36
N GLN A 18 3.87 17.92 14.30
CA GLN A 18 2.64 17.37 14.89
C GLN A 18 2.23 16.05 14.27
N VAL A 19 2.27 15.94 12.93
CA VAL A 19 1.96 14.68 12.20
C VAL A 19 3.00 13.62 12.53
N TYR A 20 4.28 13.98 12.54
CA TYR A 20 5.38 13.10 12.92
C TYR A 20 5.15 12.50 14.33
N ALA A 21 4.91 13.37 15.32
CA ALA A 21 4.69 12.97 16.71
C ALA A 21 3.48 12.02 16.85
N GLN A 22 2.40 12.29 16.11
CA GLN A 22 1.21 11.44 16.09
C GLN A 22 1.52 10.04 15.53
N ILE A 23 2.26 9.94 14.43
CA ILE A 23 2.65 8.65 13.83
C ILE A 23 3.56 7.89 14.78
N LYS A 24 4.59 8.54 15.31
CA LYS A 24 5.53 7.94 16.28
C LYS A 24 4.82 7.38 17.51
N LYS A 25 3.82 8.10 18.03
CA LYS A 25 2.98 7.64 19.15
C LYS A 25 2.16 6.41 18.79
N THR A 26 1.65 6.32 17.57
CA THR A 26 0.71 5.25 17.13
C THR A 26 1.43 3.96 16.77
N ILE A 27 2.55 4.04 16.07
CA ILE A 27 3.25 2.87 15.51
C ILE A 27 4.69 2.70 16.01
N GLY A 28 5.15 3.54 16.95
CA GLY A 28 6.47 3.44 17.60
C GLY A 28 7.63 4.01 16.78
N SER A 29 7.54 4.04 15.47
CA SER A 29 8.53 4.60 14.54
C SER A 29 7.83 5.36 13.43
N VAL A 30 8.56 6.18 12.68
CA VAL A 30 8.03 6.88 11.51
C VAL A 30 8.77 6.37 10.28
N PRO A 31 8.08 5.63 9.38
CA PRO A 31 8.68 5.17 8.14
C PRO A 31 9.25 6.33 7.31
N ASN A 32 10.35 6.10 6.61
CA ASN A 32 11.04 7.12 5.81
C ASN A 32 10.10 7.82 4.80
N THR A 33 9.18 7.09 4.19
CA THR A 33 8.17 7.66 3.30
C THR A 33 7.28 8.69 4.01
N PHE A 34 6.81 8.37 5.24
CA PHE A 34 5.93 9.27 5.99
C PHE A 34 6.71 10.48 6.51
N TRP A 35 7.96 10.28 6.91
CA TRP A 35 8.83 11.37 7.28
C TRP A 35 9.00 12.36 6.12
N ALA A 36 9.41 11.86 4.95
CA ALA A 36 9.63 12.72 3.78
C ALA A 36 8.34 13.42 3.32
N ILE A 37 7.18 12.75 3.33
CA ILE A 37 5.90 13.39 3.02
C ILE A 37 5.54 14.45 4.08
N ALA A 38 5.69 14.14 5.39
CA ALA A 38 5.36 15.09 6.46
C ALA A 38 6.20 16.37 6.38
N ALA A 39 7.47 16.24 5.99
CA ALA A 39 8.41 17.38 5.89
C ALA A 39 7.94 18.43 4.86
N HIS A 40 7.29 17.99 3.78
CA HIS A 40 6.96 18.86 2.64
C HIS A 40 5.47 19.03 2.40
N GLY A 41 4.64 18.08 2.85
CA GLY A 41 3.21 18.06 2.64
C GLY A 41 2.43 17.42 3.79
N PRO A 42 2.46 17.99 5.00
CA PRO A 42 1.80 17.37 6.16
C PRO A 42 0.29 17.19 5.96
N ALA A 43 -0.36 18.06 5.19
CA ALA A 43 -1.78 17.91 4.85
C ALA A 43 -2.03 16.70 3.92
N ALA A 44 -1.13 16.46 2.95
CA ALA A 44 -1.23 15.30 2.06
C ALA A 44 -1.06 13.99 2.86
N LEU A 45 -0.11 13.95 3.79
CA LEU A 45 0.05 12.78 4.65
C LEU A 45 -1.17 12.56 5.55
N LYS A 46 -1.74 13.61 6.14
CA LYS A 46 -2.99 13.50 6.92
C LYS A 46 -4.13 12.90 6.10
N ALA A 47 -4.28 13.31 4.84
CA ALA A 47 -5.32 12.76 3.94
C ALA A 47 -5.11 11.26 3.67
N VAL A 48 -3.87 10.84 3.40
CA VAL A 48 -3.53 9.42 3.21
C VAL A 48 -3.81 8.63 4.48
N LEU A 49 -3.38 9.11 5.65
CA LEU A 49 -3.60 8.43 6.93
C LEU A 49 -5.11 8.33 7.26
N ALA A 50 -5.90 9.34 6.92
CA ALA A 50 -7.35 9.28 7.07
C ALA A 50 -7.99 8.22 6.16
N ALA A 51 -7.55 8.11 4.90
CA ALA A 51 -8.00 7.07 4.00
C ALA A 51 -7.60 5.67 4.48
N GLU A 52 -6.38 5.50 5.00
CA GLU A 52 -5.93 4.25 5.60
C GLU A 52 -6.78 3.87 6.84
N ALA A 53 -7.16 4.83 7.68
CA ALA A 53 -8.05 4.57 8.82
C ALA A 53 -9.43 4.05 8.36
N VAL A 54 -9.97 4.58 7.27
CA VAL A 54 -11.22 4.07 6.65
C VAL A 54 -11.04 2.62 6.19
N LEU A 55 -9.92 2.29 5.54
CA LEU A 55 -9.63 0.94 5.07
C LEU A 55 -9.45 -0.05 6.23
N VAL A 56 -8.83 0.37 7.34
CA VAL A 56 -8.65 -0.47 8.53
C VAL A 56 -9.98 -0.85 9.17
N THR A 57 -10.95 0.07 9.18
CA THR A 57 -12.30 -0.16 9.72
C THR A 57 -13.28 -0.71 8.68
N GLY A 58 -12.82 -0.91 7.45
CA GLY A 58 -13.60 -1.43 6.34
C GLY A 58 -13.89 -2.93 6.40
N SER A 59 -14.34 -3.46 5.29
CA SER A 59 -14.74 -4.88 5.14
C SER A 59 -13.67 -5.78 4.51
N LEU A 60 -12.60 -5.20 3.96
CA LEU A 60 -11.44 -5.97 3.48
C LEU A 60 -10.62 -6.48 4.67
N SER A 61 -10.21 -7.74 4.60
CA SER A 61 -9.30 -8.30 5.61
C SER A 61 -7.93 -7.58 5.57
N ALA A 62 -7.18 -7.61 6.69
CA ALA A 62 -5.83 -7.09 6.72
C ALA A 62 -4.93 -7.74 5.64
N ARG A 63 -5.11 -9.05 5.40
CA ARG A 63 -4.41 -9.79 4.34
C ARG A 63 -4.74 -9.23 2.97
N ASP A 64 -6.02 -9.06 2.64
CA ASP A 64 -6.44 -8.55 1.33
C ASP A 64 -5.91 -7.14 1.10
N ARG A 65 -5.99 -6.25 2.10
CA ARG A 65 -5.44 -4.90 1.99
C ARG A 65 -3.96 -4.88 1.65
N GLU A 66 -3.16 -5.68 2.34
CA GLU A 66 -1.71 -5.72 2.08
C GLU A 66 -1.38 -6.42 0.75
N ILE A 67 -2.13 -7.43 0.34
CA ILE A 67 -1.99 -8.05 -0.99
C ILE A 67 -2.32 -7.06 -2.11
N ILE A 68 -3.40 -6.29 -1.99
CA ILE A 68 -3.75 -5.24 -2.96
C ILE A 68 -2.59 -4.27 -3.12
N LYS A 69 -2.06 -3.74 -2.02
CA LYS A 69 -0.98 -2.77 -2.01
C LYS A 69 0.33 -3.35 -2.55
N LEU A 70 0.64 -4.61 -2.22
CA LEU A 70 1.81 -5.31 -2.75
C LEU A 70 1.74 -5.46 -4.27
N VAL A 71 0.59 -5.89 -4.81
CA VAL A 71 0.40 -6.09 -6.26
C VAL A 71 0.54 -4.76 -7.02
N ILE A 72 0.00 -3.67 -6.49
CA ILE A 72 0.11 -2.34 -7.10
C ILE A 72 1.56 -1.86 -7.06
N SER A 73 2.26 -2.07 -5.95
CA SER A 73 3.63 -1.64 -5.75
C SER A 73 4.61 -2.40 -6.64
N ASP A 74 4.38 -3.71 -6.81
CA ASP A 74 5.13 -4.57 -7.72
C ASP A 74 4.93 -4.14 -9.19
N ALA A 75 3.69 -3.91 -9.60
CA ALA A 75 3.36 -3.41 -10.94
C ALA A 75 3.95 -2.01 -11.23
N ALA A 76 4.06 -1.16 -10.21
CA ALA A 76 4.65 0.17 -10.32
C ALA A 76 6.19 0.17 -10.27
N GLY A 77 6.84 -0.94 -9.92
CA GLY A 77 8.29 -1.01 -9.71
C GLY A 77 8.76 -0.11 -8.55
N CYS A 78 8.00 -0.08 -7.44
CA CYS A 78 8.35 0.70 -6.25
C CYS A 78 8.98 -0.23 -5.20
N ASP A 79 10.31 -0.36 -5.19
CA ASP A 79 11.03 -1.26 -4.28
C ASP A 79 10.75 -0.97 -2.80
N TYR A 80 10.69 0.31 -2.42
CA TYR A 80 10.30 0.73 -1.08
C TYR A 80 8.94 0.16 -0.69
N CYS A 81 7.94 0.35 -1.55
CA CYS A 81 6.57 -0.05 -1.28
C CYS A 81 6.41 -1.59 -1.30
N VAL A 82 7.14 -2.27 -2.18
CA VAL A 82 7.20 -3.74 -2.20
C VAL A 82 7.77 -4.26 -0.88
N ALA A 83 8.87 -3.69 -0.37
CA ALA A 83 9.45 -4.08 0.92
C ALA A 83 8.48 -3.86 2.07
N ALA A 84 7.84 -2.68 2.13
CA ALA A 84 6.87 -2.32 3.15
C ALA A 84 5.67 -3.28 3.15
N HIS A 85 4.99 -3.46 2.01
CA HIS A 85 3.78 -4.28 1.94
C HIS A 85 4.07 -5.78 2.01
N ASN A 86 5.24 -6.25 1.58
CA ASN A 86 5.69 -7.61 1.83
C ASN A 86 5.87 -7.89 3.34
N HIS A 87 6.46 -6.95 4.08
CA HIS A 87 6.61 -7.03 5.53
C HIS A 87 5.25 -7.01 6.24
N LEU A 88 4.38 -6.05 5.92
CA LEU A 88 3.07 -5.89 6.54
C LEU A 88 2.13 -7.08 6.23
N ALA A 89 2.21 -7.64 5.02
CA ALA A 89 1.46 -8.84 4.66
C ALA A 89 1.89 -10.07 5.48
N LYS A 90 3.21 -10.22 5.77
CA LYS A 90 3.70 -11.26 6.69
C LYS A 90 3.13 -11.07 8.09
N LEU A 91 3.09 -9.83 8.60
CA LEU A 91 2.45 -9.53 9.89
C LEU A 91 0.94 -9.82 9.89
N ALA A 92 0.28 -9.66 8.73
CA ALA A 92 -1.12 -10.04 8.53
C ALA A 92 -1.32 -11.58 8.35
N GLY A 93 -0.25 -12.38 8.42
CA GLY A 93 -0.28 -13.84 8.36
C GLY A 93 -0.26 -14.42 6.94
N VAL A 94 0.27 -13.69 5.96
CA VAL A 94 0.56 -14.24 4.62
C VAL A 94 1.97 -14.82 4.63
N THR A 95 2.13 -16.07 4.17
CA THR A 95 3.45 -16.75 4.18
C THR A 95 4.37 -16.18 3.10
N SER A 96 5.68 -16.33 3.29
CA SER A 96 6.69 -15.88 2.31
C SER A 96 6.50 -16.54 0.94
N ASP A 97 6.15 -17.83 0.90
CA ASP A 97 5.92 -18.55 -0.35
C ASP A 97 4.74 -17.99 -1.13
N VAL A 98 3.63 -17.69 -0.44
CA VAL A 98 2.46 -17.04 -1.07
C VAL A 98 2.81 -15.65 -1.60
N LEU A 99 3.56 -14.84 -0.85
CA LEU A 99 4.00 -13.51 -1.31
C LEU A 99 4.90 -13.60 -2.53
N LYS A 100 5.80 -14.59 -2.57
CA LYS A 100 6.62 -14.88 -3.74
C LYS A 100 5.76 -15.27 -4.94
N GLN A 101 4.84 -16.22 -4.77
CA GLN A 101 3.89 -16.62 -5.83
C GLN A 101 3.10 -15.44 -6.39
N ILE A 102 2.58 -14.56 -5.50
CA ILE A 102 1.87 -13.34 -5.91
C ILE A 102 2.76 -12.48 -6.81
N ARG A 103 4.01 -12.19 -6.42
CA ARG A 103 4.93 -11.36 -7.19
C ARG A 103 5.32 -12.00 -8.53
N GLU A 104 5.53 -13.30 -8.55
CA GLU A 104 5.85 -14.06 -9.76
C GLU A 104 4.64 -14.30 -10.68
N GLY A 105 3.44 -13.93 -10.25
CA GLY A 105 2.21 -14.15 -11.03
C GLY A 105 1.72 -15.59 -11.06
N LEU A 106 2.16 -16.38 -10.07
CA LEU A 106 1.78 -17.79 -9.93
C LEU A 106 0.52 -17.95 -9.06
N PRO A 107 -0.26 -19.02 -9.27
CA PRO A 107 -1.39 -19.35 -8.41
C PRO A 107 -0.95 -19.60 -6.96
N THR A 108 -1.72 -19.08 -6.00
CA THR A 108 -1.44 -19.23 -4.56
C THR A 108 -2.16 -20.42 -3.91
N GLY A 109 -2.97 -21.14 -4.69
CA GLY A 109 -3.80 -22.23 -4.19
C GLY A 109 -5.08 -21.79 -3.47
N ASP A 110 -5.35 -20.48 -3.41
CA ASP A 110 -6.59 -19.90 -2.87
C ASP A 110 -7.29 -19.11 -4.00
N ALA A 111 -8.36 -19.68 -4.53
CA ALA A 111 -9.07 -19.14 -5.70
C ALA A 111 -9.59 -17.72 -5.48
N LYS A 112 -10.02 -17.37 -4.25
CA LYS A 112 -10.48 -16.02 -3.92
C LYS A 112 -9.34 -15.01 -3.95
N ARG A 113 -8.20 -15.38 -3.38
CA ARG A 113 -6.98 -14.56 -3.41
C ARG A 113 -6.45 -14.40 -4.83
N ASP A 114 -6.43 -15.47 -5.61
CA ASP A 114 -5.94 -15.45 -6.99
C ASP A 114 -6.82 -14.53 -7.86
N ALA A 115 -8.14 -14.53 -7.65
CA ALA A 115 -9.06 -13.60 -8.29
C ALA A 115 -8.77 -12.15 -7.90
N LEU A 116 -8.52 -11.84 -6.62
CA LEU A 116 -8.14 -10.51 -6.16
C LEU A 116 -6.84 -10.04 -6.80
N VAL A 117 -5.80 -10.88 -6.78
CA VAL A 117 -4.50 -10.58 -7.38
C VAL A 117 -4.64 -10.29 -8.88
N SER A 118 -5.39 -11.13 -9.61
CA SER A 118 -5.65 -10.93 -11.03
C SER A 118 -6.37 -9.61 -11.30
N PHE A 119 -7.43 -9.34 -10.54
CA PHE A 119 -8.23 -8.11 -10.66
C PHE A 119 -7.39 -6.86 -10.43
N VAL A 120 -6.65 -6.79 -9.32
CA VAL A 120 -5.80 -5.63 -8.97
C VAL A 120 -4.67 -5.45 -9.98
N ARG A 121 -4.08 -6.54 -10.47
CA ARG A 121 -3.02 -6.47 -11.49
C ARG A 121 -3.55 -5.91 -12.82
N LYS A 122 -4.76 -6.27 -13.21
CA LYS A 122 -5.43 -5.69 -14.40
C LYS A 122 -5.69 -4.21 -14.21
N LEU A 123 -6.25 -3.80 -13.04
CA LEU A 123 -6.44 -2.38 -12.71
C LEU A 123 -5.13 -1.59 -12.83
N ALA A 124 -4.03 -2.12 -12.30
CA ALA A 124 -2.73 -1.45 -12.33
C ALA A 124 -2.18 -1.28 -13.75
N ARG A 125 -2.40 -2.26 -14.63
CA ARG A 125 -1.92 -2.24 -16.02
C ARG A 125 -2.77 -1.39 -16.95
N SER A 126 -4.07 -1.31 -16.70
CA SER A 126 -5.05 -0.63 -17.55
C SER A 126 -5.43 0.76 -17.07
N SER A 127 -4.80 1.25 -16.00
CA SER A 127 -5.20 2.52 -15.33
C SER A 127 -6.68 2.52 -14.93
N GLY A 128 -7.19 1.38 -14.48
CA GLY A 128 -8.54 1.23 -13.96
C GLY A 128 -9.59 0.73 -14.97
N THR A 129 -9.22 0.48 -16.23
CA THR A 129 -10.16 -0.07 -17.22
C THR A 129 -10.29 -1.58 -17.05
N LEU A 130 -11.51 -2.07 -16.96
CA LEU A 130 -11.86 -3.49 -16.81
C LEU A 130 -12.88 -3.89 -17.87
N THR A 131 -12.90 -5.18 -18.23
CA THR A 131 -13.97 -5.78 -19.03
C THR A 131 -15.12 -6.27 -18.14
N ASP A 132 -16.28 -6.56 -18.74
CA ASP A 132 -17.40 -7.15 -18.01
C ASP A 132 -17.04 -8.53 -17.43
N GLU A 133 -16.18 -9.29 -18.11
CA GLU A 133 -15.67 -10.58 -17.61
C GLU A 133 -14.80 -10.40 -16.38
N ASP A 134 -13.94 -9.37 -16.33
CA ASP A 134 -13.11 -9.06 -15.16
C ASP A 134 -13.98 -8.70 -13.95
N PHE A 135 -15.02 -7.89 -14.17
CA PHE A 135 -15.98 -7.54 -13.15
C PHE A 135 -16.77 -8.76 -12.67
N ALA A 136 -17.25 -9.60 -13.59
CA ALA A 136 -17.96 -10.83 -13.23
C ALA A 136 -17.08 -11.79 -12.42
N ALA A 137 -15.80 -11.92 -12.79
CA ALA A 137 -14.86 -12.81 -12.10
C ALA A 137 -14.64 -12.40 -10.63
N ILE A 138 -14.42 -11.12 -10.35
CA ILE A 138 -14.23 -10.65 -8.96
C ILE A 138 -15.51 -10.78 -8.13
N LYS A 139 -16.68 -10.58 -8.75
CA LYS A 139 -17.98 -10.78 -8.10
C LYS A 139 -18.22 -12.26 -7.78
N THR A 140 -17.91 -13.16 -8.71
CA THR A 140 -18.00 -14.62 -8.53
C THR A 140 -17.08 -15.11 -7.42
N ALA A 141 -15.90 -14.50 -7.24
CA ALA A 141 -14.98 -14.78 -6.14
C ALA A 141 -15.52 -14.29 -4.78
N GLY A 142 -16.68 -13.61 -4.74
CA GLY A 142 -17.37 -13.21 -3.51
C GLY A 142 -16.96 -11.86 -2.95
N TYR A 143 -16.38 -10.97 -3.76
CA TYR A 143 -16.15 -9.57 -3.37
C TYR A 143 -17.41 -8.73 -3.53
N SER A 144 -17.82 -8.04 -2.48
CA SER A 144 -19.00 -7.17 -2.46
C SER A 144 -18.73 -5.82 -3.14
N ASP A 145 -19.79 -5.08 -3.50
CA ASP A 145 -19.67 -3.73 -4.05
C ASP A 145 -18.96 -2.79 -3.07
N LYS A 146 -19.22 -2.93 -1.77
CA LYS A 146 -18.49 -2.20 -0.73
C LYS A 146 -16.98 -2.47 -0.80
N GLN A 147 -16.58 -3.74 -0.95
CA GLN A 147 -15.16 -4.10 -1.07
C GLN A 147 -14.53 -3.58 -2.36
N LEU A 148 -15.28 -3.47 -3.48
CA LEU A 148 -14.77 -2.86 -4.70
C LEU A 148 -14.48 -1.36 -4.52
N VAL A 149 -15.30 -0.63 -3.75
CA VAL A 149 -15.01 0.76 -3.37
C VAL A 149 -13.75 0.83 -2.49
N GLU A 150 -13.62 -0.06 -1.52
CA GLU A 150 -12.43 -0.14 -0.65
C GLU A 150 -11.16 -0.51 -1.44
N ILE A 151 -11.26 -1.41 -2.43
CA ILE A 151 -10.15 -1.73 -3.35
C ILE A 151 -9.73 -0.46 -4.11
N SER A 152 -10.69 0.32 -4.61
CA SER A 152 -10.41 1.56 -5.35
C SER A 152 -9.72 2.61 -4.47
N LEU A 153 -10.11 2.73 -3.20
CA LEU A 153 -9.46 3.62 -2.24
C LEU A 153 -8.04 3.15 -1.92
N ALA A 154 -7.85 1.85 -1.64
CA ALA A 154 -6.53 1.27 -1.41
C ALA A 154 -5.62 1.44 -2.63
N PHE A 155 -6.17 1.28 -3.83
CA PHE A 155 -5.45 1.51 -5.09
C PHE A 155 -4.93 2.95 -5.16
N SER A 156 -5.80 3.93 -4.96
CA SER A 156 -5.47 5.35 -5.09
C SER A 156 -4.39 5.79 -4.08
N THR A 157 -4.52 5.38 -2.82
CA THR A 157 -3.54 5.72 -1.77
C THR A 157 -2.19 5.05 -2.01
N THR A 158 -2.19 3.82 -2.53
CA THR A 158 -0.95 3.10 -2.87
C THR A 158 -0.26 3.73 -4.09
N VAL A 159 -1.01 4.13 -5.12
CA VAL A 159 -0.44 4.84 -6.27
C VAL A 159 0.21 6.16 -5.83
N PHE A 160 -0.42 6.92 -4.93
CA PHE A 160 0.17 8.14 -4.38
C PHE A 160 1.54 7.86 -3.73
N THR A 161 1.61 6.87 -2.83
CA THR A 161 2.87 6.55 -2.13
C THR A 161 3.92 5.95 -3.07
N ASN A 162 3.52 5.13 -4.05
CA ASN A 162 4.42 4.59 -5.06
C ASN A 162 5.05 5.71 -5.90
N VAL A 163 4.24 6.65 -6.38
CA VAL A 163 4.71 7.80 -7.17
C VAL A 163 5.66 8.64 -6.33
N PHE A 164 5.27 8.97 -5.09
CA PHE A 164 6.10 9.76 -4.18
C PHE A 164 7.45 9.09 -3.92
N ASN A 165 7.46 7.81 -3.54
CA ASN A 165 8.69 7.10 -3.21
C ASN A 165 9.64 6.98 -4.41
N ARG A 166 9.11 6.84 -5.62
CA ARG A 166 9.92 6.81 -6.85
C ARG A 166 10.46 8.21 -7.23
N ILE A 167 9.69 9.28 -7.00
CA ILE A 167 10.18 10.67 -7.16
C ILE A 167 11.32 10.94 -6.17
N ASN A 168 11.11 10.57 -4.91
CA ASN A 168 12.05 10.85 -3.82
C ASN A 168 13.25 9.89 -3.79
N ASP A 169 13.18 8.73 -4.44
CA ASP A 169 14.15 7.65 -4.30
C ASP A 169 14.31 7.29 -2.81
N THR A 170 13.17 7.03 -2.16
CA THR A 170 13.11 6.89 -0.71
C THR A 170 13.95 5.70 -0.25
N GLU A 171 14.87 5.94 0.69
CA GLU A 171 15.71 4.89 1.29
C GLU A 171 14.84 3.88 2.05
N ILE A 172 15.08 2.59 1.78
CA ILE A 172 14.26 1.49 2.31
C ILE A 172 14.64 1.25 3.77
N ASP A 173 13.66 1.36 4.67
CA ASP A 173 13.75 1.10 6.11
C ASP A 173 12.92 -0.14 6.54
N PHE A 174 12.60 -1.01 5.59
CA PHE A 174 11.95 -2.29 5.80
C PHE A 174 12.89 -3.46 5.51
N PRO A 175 12.61 -4.67 6.05
CA PRO A 175 13.41 -5.86 5.75
C PRO A 175 13.48 -6.15 4.24
N ALA A 176 14.63 -6.61 3.78
CA ALA A 176 14.80 -7.01 2.38
C ALA A 176 13.78 -8.07 1.99
N VAL A 177 13.31 -7.97 0.74
CA VAL A 177 12.42 -8.96 0.15
C VAL A 177 13.26 -10.08 -0.43
N GLY A 178 13.06 -11.28 0.10
CA GLY A 178 13.71 -12.50 -0.42
C GLY A 178 13.06 -12.99 -1.71
#